data_e4342c67321d640a24b2fbabadbacbc0
#
_entry.id   e4342c67321d640a24b2fbabadbacbc0
#
_cell.length_a   1.000
_cell.length_b   1.000
_cell.length_c   1.000
_cell.angle_alpha   90.00
_cell.angle_beta   90.00
_cell.angle_gamma   90.00
#
_symmetry.space_group_name_H-M   'P 1'
#
loop_
_entity.id
_entity.type
_entity.pdbx_description
1 polymer ?
#
loop_
_entity_poly.entity_id
_entity_poly.type
_entity_poly.pdbx_seq_one_letter_code
_entity_poly.pdbx_strand_id
1 'polypeptide(L)'
;MNLDTYTTEMSKSVWDKAFFMDKIPGVKCVIDFGCADGAMNHFLAPLFPEIMFVGYDISSELIDRARHTAPYYANAAFFDGSKKYGDQHVIDFVKPKYKPEEICINFSSVLHEVFSKTKENKWTMEHMINALQPKYITIRDMYFKGENRVLSYYYIKEIMNAFDIKEGFIESFEDEFSSICSVKYLHHFLMKYQWHENGWDEEMTEDYFSWDIKHFMNSAGPYSIIFENHYMLPYYREQWYKHDMYPVEANTHAQFILRRWD
;
A
#
# COMPACT_ATOMS: atom_id res chain seq x y z
N MET A 1 -9.89 -11.00 10.32
CA MET A 1 -9.25 -9.85 11.03
C MET A 1 -10.30 -8.97 11.67
N ASN A 2 -10.05 -8.44 12.91
CA ASN A 2 -10.94 -7.42 13.49
C ASN A 2 -10.72 -6.09 12.75
N LEU A 3 -11.79 -5.55 12.16
CA LEU A 3 -11.72 -4.37 11.29
C LEU A 3 -11.29 -3.09 12.04
N ASP A 4 -11.64 -2.97 13.33
CA ASP A 4 -11.25 -1.80 14.16
C ASP A 4 -9.75 -1.84 14.48
N THR A 5 -9.20 -3.03 14.73
CA THR A 5 -7.76 -3.20 14.90
C THR A 5 -7.03 -2.89 13.59
N TYR A 6 -7.51 -3.40 12.47
CA TYR A 6 -6.94 -3.16 11.15
C TYR A 6 -6.87 -1.66 10.82
N THR A 7 -7.99 -0.95 10.92
CA THR A 7 -8.04 0.48 10.59
C THR A 7 -7.19 1.33 11.54
N THR A 8 -7.11 0.96 12.83
CA THR A 8 -6.24 1.62 13.80
C THR A 8 -4.76 1.47 13.45
N GLU A 9 -4.32 0.26 13.09
CA GLU A 9 -2.92 0.03 12.69
C GLU A 9 -2.59 0.73 11.37
N MET A 10 -3.50 0.69 10.40
CA MET A 10 -3.31 1.36 9.10
C MET A 10 -3.22 2.89 9.23
N SER A 11 -3.93 3.50 10.19
CA SER A 11 -3.89 4.95 10.42
C SER A 11 -2.55 5.44 10.99
N LYS A 12 -1.78 4.59 11.69
CA LYS A 12 -0.45 4.94 12.23
C LYS A 12 0.56 5.36 11.15
N SER A 13 0.37 4.90 9.92
CA SER A 13 1.26 5.19 8.79
C SER A 13 0.78 6.35 7.91
N VAL A 14 -0.26 7.09 8.29
CA VAL A 14 -0.89 8.14 7.46
C VAL A 14 0.11 9.21 7.02
N TRP A 15 1.03 9.63 7.89
CA TRP A 15 2.08 10.60 7.55
C TRP A 15 3.05 10.07 6.50
N ASP A 16 3.42 8.81 6.60
CA ASP A 16 4.28 8.14 5.64
C ASP A 16 3.57 7.96 4.28
N LYS A 17 2.27 7.72 4.31
CA LYS A 17 1.43 7.61 3.11
C LYS A 17 1.23 8.95 2.39
N ALA A 18 1.23 10.06 3.12
CA ALA A 18 1.02 11.42 2.59
C ALA A 18 2.30 12.07 2.02
N PHE A 19 3.41 11.38 1.88
CA PHE A 19 4.75 11.85 1.49
C PHE A 19 4.79 12.69 0.21
N PHE A 20 3.80 12.54 -0.65
CA PHE A 20 3.77 13.09 -2.00
C PHE A 20 3.15 14.49 -2.10
N MET A 21 2.40 14.93 -1.09
CA MET A 21 1.54 16.12 -1.18
C MET A 21 2.30 17.42 -1.52
N ASP A 22 3.55 17.55 -1.09
CA ASP A 22 4.42 18.70 -1.40
C ASP A 22 5.18 18.55 -2.73
N LYS A 23 5.03 17.43 -3.45
CA LYS A 23 5.83 17.07 -4.63
C LYS A 23 5.02 16.95 -5.92
N ILE A 24 3.69 17.18 -5.88
CA ILE A 24 2.77 17.05 -7.01
C ILE A 24 2.11 18.40 -7.36
N PRO A 25 2.87 19.42 -7.79
CA PRO A 25 2.33 20.75 -8.03
C PRO A 25 1.26 20.75 -9.11
N GLY A 26 0.19 21.57 -8.89
CA GLY A 26 -0.90 21.77 -9.84
C GLY A 26 -1.98 20.71 -9.81
N VAL A 27 -1.87 19.69 -8.95
CA VAL A 27 -2.92 18.69 -8.75
C VAL A 27 -4.10 19.30 -8.01
N LYS A 28 -5.31 19.00 -8.49
CA LYS A 28 -6.59 19.42 -7.90
C LYS A 28 -7.49 18.24 -7.52
N CYS A 29 -7.12 17.03 -7.97
CA CYS A 29 -7.83 15.80 -7.63
C CYS A 29 -6.83 14.69 -7.34
N VAL A 30 -6.92 14.11 -6.15
CA VAL A 30 -6.18 12.92 -5.74
C VAL A 30 -7.15 11.76 -5.60
N ILE A 31 -6.89 10.68 -6.34
CA ILE A 31 -7.64 9.44 -6.25
C ILE A 31 -6.81 8.47 -5.41
N ASP A 32 -7.32 8.04 -4.28
CA ASP A 32 -6.72 7.05 -3.40
C ASP A 32 -7.31 5.68 -3.73
N PHE A 33 -6.55 4.90 -4.47
CA PHE A 33 -6.94 3.56 -4.90
C PHE A 33 -6.59 2.54 -3.81
N GLY A 34 -7.61 1.85 -3.27
CA GLY A 34 -7.49 1.03 -2.06
C GLY A 34 -7.50 1.90 -0.80
N CYS A 35 -8.48 2.81 -0.70
CA CYS A 35 -8.52 3.81 0.36
C CYS A 35 -8.93 3.27 1.73
N ALA A 36 -9.33 2.00 1.83
CA ALA A 36 -9.90 1.39 3.02
C ALA A 36 -11.04 2.25 3.63
N ASP A 37 -10.96 2.57 4.93
CA ASP A 37 -11.92 3.44 5.64
C ASP A 37 -11.73 4.94 5.38
N GLY A 38 -10.90 5.31 4.41
CA GLY A 38 -10.66 6.69 4.01
C GLY A 38 -9.79 7.50 4.98
N ALA A 39 -9.06 6.89 5.89
CA ALA A 39 -8.27 7.58 6.91
C ALA A 39 -7.32 8.64 6.30
N MET A 40 -6.64 8.33 5.18
CA MET A 40 -5.77 9.29 4.51
C MET A 40 -6.57 10.45 3.90
N ASN A 41 -7.69 10.17 3.25
CA ASN A 41 -8.56 11.19 2.65
C ASN A 41 -9.10 12.15 3.71
N HIS A 42 -9.58 11.62 4.84
CA HIS A 42 -10.06 12.42 5.98
C HIS A 42 -8.95 13.24 6.63
N PHE A 43 -7.72 12.72 6.68
CA PHE A 43 -6.57 13.43 7.19
C PHE A 43 -6.15 14.59 6.27
N LEU A 44 -6.14 14.38 4.95
CA LEU A 44 -5.67 15.38 3.98
C LEU A 44 -6.72 16.43 3.62
N ALA A 45 -8.01 16.07 3.58
CA ALA A 45 -9.07 16.96 3.13
C ALA A 45 -9.13 18.32 3.87
N PRO A 46 -9.01 18.41 5.20
CA PRO A 46 -9.00 19.69 5.90
C PRO A 46 -7.71 20.48 5.70
N LEU A 47 -6.59 19.82 5.38
CA LEU A 47 -5.29 20.47 5.19
C LEU A 47 -5.16 21.07 3.78
N PHE A 48 -5.88 20.54 2.80
CA PHE A 48 -5.84 20.94 1.39
C PHE A 48 -7.26 21.14 0.85
N PRO A 49 -7.97 22.21 1.28
CA PRO A 49 -9.38 22.41 0.95
C PRO A 49 -9.62 22.65 -0.55
N GLU A 50 -8.58 23.03 -1.32
CA GLU A 50 -8.61 23.23 -2.76
C GLU A 50 -8.44 21.94 -3.58
N ILE A 51 -8.10 20.82 -2.93
CA ILE A 51 -7.89 19.52 -3.58
C ILE A 51 -9.09 18.61 -3.25
N MET A 52 -9.67 18.00 -4.28
CA MET A 52 -10.65 16.91 -4.12
C MET A 52 -9.94 15.61 -3.84
N PHE A 53 -10.31 14.93 -2.78
CA PHE A 53 -9.85 13.59 -2.43
C PHE A 53 -10.94 12.58 -2.75
N VAL A 54 -10.63 11.60 -3.59
CA VAL A 54 -11.55 10.56 -4.06
C VAL A 54 -11.03 9.21 -3.58
N GLY A 55 -11.73 8.58 -2.65
CA GLY A 55 -11.42 7.24 -2.18
C GLY A 55 -12.14 6.18 -3.02
N TYR A 56 -11.42 5.12 -3.38
CA TYR A 56 -11.96 3.94 -4.04
C TYR A 56 -11.47 2.69 -3.33
N ASP A 57 -12.38 1.79 -2.97
CA ASP A 57 -12.05 0.49 -2.36
C ASP A 57 -13.06 -0.58 -2.76
N ILE A 58 -12.63 -1.84 -2.85
CA ILE A 58 -13.49 -2.98 -3.17
C ILE A 58 -14.30 -3.49 -1.97
N SER A 59 -14.00 -3.03 -0.76
CA SER A 59 -14.74 -3.36 0.45
C SER A 59 -15.89 -2.39 0.68
N SER A 60 -17.12 -2.84 0.44
CA SER A 60 -18.33 -2.04 0.74
C SER A 60 -18.38 -1.59 2.19
N GLU A 61 -17.97 -2.45 3.13
CA GLU A 61 -17.99 -2.14 4.56
C GLU A 61 -17.01 -1.01 4.91
N LEU A 62 -15.80 -1.04 4.37
CA LEU A 62 -14.81 0.03 4.57
C LEU A 62 -15.27 1.34 3.95
N ILE A 63 -15.83 1.30 2.75
CA ILE A 63 -16.41 2.50 2.11
C ILE A 63 -17.59 3.06 2.89
N ASP A 64 -18.44 2.22 3.45
CA ASP A 64 -19.54 2.70 4.30
C ASP A 64 -19.00 3.35 5.59
N ARG A 65 -17.94 2.82 6.19
CA ARG A 65 -17.21 3.47 7.30
C ARG A 65 -16.64 4.82 6.86
N ALA A 66 -15.94 4.87 5.72
CA ALA A 66 -15.37 6.11 5.19
C ALA A 66 -16.42 7.21 5.01
N ARG A 67 -17.59 6.85 4.49
CA ARG A 67 -18.73 7.79 4.28
C ARG A 67 -19.37 8.28 5.57
N HIS A 68 -19.31 7.48 6.65
CA HIS A 68 -19.93 7.80 7.93
C HIS A 68 -18.97 8.35 8.97
N THR A 69 -17.66 8.42 8.66
CA THR A 69 -16.64 9.01 9.53
C THR A 69 -16.80 10.55 9.56
N ALA A 70 -17.03 11.09 10.75
CA ALA A 70 -17.09 12.54 10.97
C ALA A 70 -15.69 13.10 11.33
N PRO A 71 -15.39 14.35 10.98
CA PRO A 71 -16.23 15.33 10.29
C PRO A 71 -16.33 15.08 8.78
N TYR A 72 -17.45 15.50 8.18
CA TYR A 72 -17.63 15.42 6.72
C TYR A 72 -16.94 16.59 6.03
N TYR A 73 -16.17 16.28 5.00
CA TYR A 73 -15.48 17.28 4.18
C TYR A 73 -16.08 17.34 2.79
N ALA A 74 -16.40 18.57 2.34
CA ALA A 74 -16.99 18.79 1.01
C ALA A 74 -16.04 18.40 -0.15
N ASN A 75 -14.76 18.31 0.13
CA ASN A 75 -13.71 17.91 -0.80
C ASN A 75 -13.25 16.45 -0.60
N ALA A 76 -14.08 15.59 -0.04
CA ALA A 76 -13.87 14.14 0.04
C ALA A 76 -15.07 13.38 -0.51
N ALA A 77 -14.83 12.34 -1.33
CA ALA A 77 -15.85 11.47 -1.90
C ALA A 77 -15.36 10.02 -1.93
N PHE A 78 -16.26 9.05 -1.69
CA PHE A 78 -15.89 7.64 -1.59
C PHE A 78 -16.73 6.75 -2.50
N PHE A 79 -16.10 5.85 -3.23
CA PHE A 79 -16.69 4.99 -4.24
C PHE A 79 -16.47 3.52 -3.93
N ASP A 80 -17.53 2.75 -3.97
CA ASP A 80 -17.56 1.32 -3.68
C ASP A 80 -17.23 0.52 -4.95
N GLY A 81 -16.04 -0.05 -4.97
CA GLY A 81 -15.50 -0.86 -6.06
C GLY A 81 -16.12 -2.26 -6.17
N SER A 82 -16.83 -2.76 -5.13
CA SER A 82 -17.57 -4.02 -5.20
C SER A 82 -18.81 -3.93 -6.08
N LYS A 83 -19.29 -2.74 -6.34
CA LYS A 83 -20.46 -2.50 -7.21
C LYS A 83 -20.05 -2.68 -8.66
N LYS A 84 -21.00 -3.18 -9.46
CA LYS A 84 -20.81 -3.26 -10.91
C LYS A 84 -20.40 -1.89 -11.47
N TYR A 85 -19.27 -1.83 -12.17
CA TYR A 85 -18.70 -0.57 -12.70
C TYR A 85 -18.27 0.44 -11.63
N GLY A 86 -17.80 -0.02 -10.45
CA GLY A 86 -17.37 0.86 -9.38
C GLY A 86 -16.24 1.81 -9.80
N ASP A 87 -15.29 1.33 -10.57
CA ASP A 87 -14.22 2.11 -11.20
C ASP A 87 -14.74 3.14 -12.22
N GLN A 88 -15.74 2.77 -13.02
CA GLN A 88 -16.37 3.69 -13.97
C GLN A 88 -17.05 4.85 -13.25
N HIS A 89 -17.64 4.62 -12.07
CA HIS A 89 -18.23 5.70 -11.27
C HIS A 89 -17.17 6.73 -10.83
N VAL A 90 -15.96 6.30 -10.49
CA VAL A 90 -14.83 7.22 -10.23
C VAL A 90 -14.48 8.01 -11.48
N ILE A 91 -14.34 7.33 -12.62
CA ILE A 91 -14.00 7.96 -13.90
C ILE A 91 -15.06 9.01 -14.28
N ASP A 92 -16.34 8.66 -14.19
CA ASP A 92 -17.46 9.56 -14.51
C ASP A 92 -17.56 10.75 -13.56
N PHE A 93 -17.13 10.58 -12.31
CA PHE A 93 -17.08 11.68 -11.34
C PHE A 93 -15.92 12.66 -11.59
N VAL A 94 -14.73 12.12 -11.96
CA VAL A 94 -13.48 12.89 -12.06
C VAL A 94 -13.32 13.54 -13.43
N LYS A 95 -13.47 12.77 -14.51
CA LYS A 95 -13.14 13.19 -15.89
C LYS A 95 -13.85 14.46 -16.39
N PRO A 96 -15.14 14.72 -16.05
CA PRO A 96 -15.81 15.96 -16.46
C PRO A 96 -15.32 17.22 -15.72
N LYS A 97 -14.67 17.05 -14.56
CA LYS A 97 -14.32 18.16 -13.64
C LYS A 97 -12.86 18.54 -13.68
N TYR A 98 -11.97 17.58 -13.99
CA TYR A 98 -10.53 17.76 -13.91
C TYR A 98 -9.86 17.33 -15.20
N LYS A 99 -8.86 18.10 -15.60
CA LYS A 99 -7.97 17.75 -16.73
C LYS A 99 -6.94 16.72 -16.27
N PRO A 100 -6.38 15.91 -17.18
CA PRO A 100 -5.32 14.96 -16.86
C PRO A 100 -4.16 15.56 -16.05
N GLU A 101 -3.79 16.82 -16.35
CA GLU A 101 -2.70 17.56 -15.68
C GLU A 101 -3.01 17.92 -14.22
N GLU A 102 -4.28 17.83 -13.82
CA GLU A 102 -4.77 18.17 -12.48
C GLU A 102 -5.03 16.91 -11.62
N ILE A 103 -4.80 15.70 -12.17
CA ILE A 103 -5.11 14.43 -11.53
C ILE A 103 -3.85 13.74 -11.02
N CYS A 104 -3.92 13.20 -9.82
CA CYS A 104 -2.99 12.21 -9.25
C CYS A 104 -3.76 10.96 -8.85
N ILE A 105 -3.22 9.78 -9.16
CA ILE A 105 -3.68 8.50 -8.57
C ILE A 105 -2.64 8.04 -7.57
N ASN A 106 -3.08 7.81 -6.35
CA ASN A 106 -2.26 7.30 -5.25
C ASN A 106 -2.54 5.82 -5.01
N PHE A 107 -1.46 5.05 -4.87
CA PHE A 107 -1.47 3.64 -4.46
C PHE A 107 -0.69 3.52 -3.15
N SER A 108 -1.41 3.33 -2.05
CA SER A 108 -0.79 3.28 -0.74
C SER A 108 -1.10 1.96 -0.04
N SER A 109 -0.12 1.07 0.05
CA SER A 109 -0.25 -0.28 0.64
C SER A 109 -1.35 -1.10 -0.04
N VAL A 110 -1.36 -1.14 -1.36
CA VAL A 110 -2.39 -1.85 -2.16
C VAL A 110 -1.83 -2.58 -3.38
N LEU A 111 -0.67 -2.17 -3.92
CA LEU A 111 -0.14 -2.81 -5.13
C LEU A 111 0.27 -4.27 -4.89
N HIS A 112 0.79 -4.59 -3.70
CA HIS A 112 1.10 -5.97 -3.35
C HIS A 112 -0.14 -6.86 -3.42
N GLU A 113 -1.32 -6.36 -3.06
CA GLU A 113 -2.59 -7.08 -3.21
C GLU A 113 -3.03 -7.16 -4.68
N VAL A 114 -2.93 -6.05 -5.42
CA VAL A 114 -3.30 -5.99 -6.85
C VAL A 114 -2.48 -6.98 -7.67
N PHE A 115 -1.21 -7.17 -7.33
CA PHE A 115 -0.32 -8.07 -8.08
C PHE A 115 -0.29 -9.51 -7.55
N SER A 116 -0.72 -9.77 -6.31
CA SER A 116 -0.81 -11.14 -5.76
C SER A 116 -2.16 -11.80 -5.94
N LYS A 117 -3.28 -11.06 -5.83
CA LYS A 117 -4.61 -11.70 -5.68
C LYS A 117 -5.32 -12.00 -7.00
N THR A 118 -5.69 -11.02 -7.79
CA THR A 118 -6.52 -11.28 -8.98
C THR A 118 -6.17 -10.42 -10.19
N LYS A 119 -6.43 -11.00 -11.39
CA LYS A 119 -6.31 -10.26 -12.64
C LYS A 119 -7.33 -9.09 -12.75
N GLU A 120 -8.46 -9.18 -12.06
CA GLU A 120 -9.52 -8.17 -12.06
C GLU A 120 -9.05 -6.86 -11.42
N ASN A 121 -8.38 -6.93 -10.26
CA ASN A 121 -7.85 -5.75 -9.58
C ASN A 121 -6.81 -5.02 -10.45
N LYS A 122 -5.93 -5.78 -11.12
CA LYS A 122 -4.96 -5.24 -12.05
C LYS A 122 -5.64 -4.56 -13.24
N TRP A 123 -6.67 -5.18 -13.82
CA TRP A 123 -7.44 -4.59 -14.91
C TRP A 123 -8.12 -3.28 -14.49
N THR A 124 -8.73 -3.24 -13.30
CA THR A 124 -9.37 -2.04 -12.75
C THR A 124 -8.38 -0.89 -12.60
N MET A 125 -7.20 -1.17 -12.05
CA MET A 125 -6.11 -0.21 -11.93
C MET A 125 -5.68 0.35 -13.30
N GLU A 126 -5.41 -0.54 -14.26
CA GLU A 126 -5.01 -0.17 -15.62
C GLU A 126 -6.11 0.61 -16.33
N HIS A 127 -7.39 0.25 -16.15
CA HIS A 127 -8.53 0.95 -16.72
C HIS A 127 -8.62 2.38 -16.20
N MET A 128 -8.52 2.60 -14.87
CA MET A 128 -8.53 3.95 -14.29
C MET A 128 -7.36 4.80 -14.81
N ILE A 129 -6.14 4.26 -14.82
CA ILE A 129 -4.95 4.98 -15.32
C ILE A 129 -5.15 5.38 -16.80
N ASN A 130 -5.59 4.44 -17.65
CA ASN A 130 -5.79 4.68 -19.07
C ASN A 130 -6.94 5.67 -19.36
N ALA A 131 -8.03 5.61 -18.60
CA ALA A 131 -9.18 6.48 -18.82
C ALA A 131 -8.95 7.93 -18.34
N LEU A 132 -8.23 8.11 -17.25
CA LEU A 132 -7.98 9.40 -16.60
C LEU A 132 -6.65 10.02 -17.03
N GLN A 133 -5.66 9.23 -17.43
CA GLN A 133 -4.34 9.67 -17.83
C GLN A 133 -3.70 10.66 -16.84
N PRO A 134 -3.62 10.33 -15.54
CA PRO A 134 -3.20 11.27 -14.51
C PRO A 134 -1.81 11.80 -14.78
N LYS A 135 -1.54 13.06 -14.41
CA LYS A 135 -0.20 13.64 -14.49
C LYS A 135 0.78 12.95 -13.56
N TYR A 136 0.29 12.60 -12.37
CA TYR A 136 1.10 11.94 -11.37
C TYR A 136 0.48 10.62 -10.94
N ILE A 137 1.35 9.65 -10.70
CA ILE A 137 1.04 8.44 -9.96
C ILE A 137 1.98 8.41 -8.76
N THR A 138 1.44 8.21 -7.57
CA THR A 138 2.20 8.10 -6.34
C THR A 138 2.03 6.72 -5.75
N ILE A 139 3.11 6.14 -5.28
CA ILE A 139 3.13 4.78 -4.74
C ILE A 139 3.87 4.78 -3.43
N ARG A 140 3.27 4.23 -2.39
CA ARG A 140 3.94 3.85 -1.15
C ARG A 140 3.50 2.43 -0.82
N ASP A 141 4.41 1.49 -0.91
CA ASP A 141 4.04 0.08 -0.69
C ASP A 141 5.21 -0.76 -0.17
N MET A 142 4.89 -1.98 0.21
CA MET A 142 5.88 -2.99 0.52
C MET A 142 6.71 -3.28 -0.73
N TYR A 143 8.03 -3.20 -0.59
CA TYR A 143 8.96 -3.33 -1.69
C TYR A 143 10.32 -3.77 -1.16
N PHE A 144 10.77 -4.94 -1.58
CA PHE A 144 12.08 -5.40 -1.15
C PHE A 144 13.18 -4.79 -2.00
N LYS A 145 14.11 -4.09 -1.35
CA LYS A 145 15.36 -3.66 -1.98
C LYS A 145 16.54 -3.90 -1.04
N GLY A 146 17.41 -4.82 -1.45
CA GLY A 146 18.58 -5.21 -0.70
C GLY A 146 19.20 -6.46 -1.31
N GLU A 147 20.33 -6.87 -0.75
CA GLU A 147 20.95 -8.14 -1.10
C GLU A 147 20.14 -9.30 -0.47
N ASN A 148 19.57 -10.15 -1.31
CA ASN A 148 18.87 -11.34 -0.84
C ASN A 148 19.87 -12.47 -0.55
N ARG A 149 20.71 -12.28 0.47
CA ARG A 149 21.68 -13.28 0.92
C ARG A 149 21.07 -14.30 1.86
N VAL A 150 21.70 -15.46 1.96
CA VAL A 150 21.35 -16.50 2.92
C VAL A 150 21.92 -16.18 4.29
N LEU A 151 21.11 -16.30 5.32
CA LEU A 151 21.49 -16.13 6.73
C LEU A 151 21.84 -17.47 7.35
N SER A 152 22.71 -17.46 8.37
CA SER A 152 23.04 -18.69 9.08
C SER A 152 21.86 -19.19 9.90
N TYR A 153 21.72 -20.51 10.01
CA TYR A 153 20.69 -21.13 10.81
C TYR A 153 20.73 -20.70 12.30
N TYR A 154 21.93 -20.49 12.85
CA TYR A 154 22.08 -20.02 14.23
C TYR A 154 21.49 -18.63 14.40
N TYR A 155 21.73 -17.72 13.45
CA TYR A 155 21.18 -16.36 13.51
C TYR A 155 19.66 -16.35 13.35
N ILE A 156 19.12 -17.20 12.49
CA ILE A 156 17.64 -17.37 12.38
C ILE A 156 17.06 -17.87 13.70
N LYS A 157 17.70 -18.84 14.37
CA LYS A 157 17.28 -19.29 15.70
C LYS A 157 17.29 -18.20 16.76
N GLU A 158 18.28 -17.32 16.75
CA GLU A 158 18.33 -16.18 17.66
C GLU A 158 17.14 -15.24 17.42
N ILE A 159 16.83 -14.95 16.16
CA ILE A 159 15.66 -14.12 15.79
C ILE A 159 14.35 -14.82 16.24
N MET A 160 14.18 -16.09 15.95
CA MET A 160 12.98 -16.86 16.36
C MET A 160 12.76 -16.81 17.87
N ASN A 161 13.82 -16.99 18.65
CA ASN A 161 13.73 -16.93 20.09
C ASN A 161 13.43 -15.51 20.59
N ALA A 162 14.09 -14.50 20.03
CA ALA A 162 13.88 -13.11 20.43
C ALA A 162 12.45 -12.64 20.16
N PHE A 163 11.86 -13.02 19.00
CA PHE A 163 10.50 -12.65 18.61
C PHE A 163 9.43 -13.63 19.12
N ASP A 164 9.79 -14.62 19.93
CA ASP A 164 8.88 -15.68 20.43
C ASP A 164 8.08 -16.35 19.29
N ILE A 165 8.76 -16.70 18.20
CA ILE A 165 8.13 -17.24 17.00
C ILE A 165 7.82 -18.73 17.21
N LYS A 166 6.56 -19.10 16.98
CA LYS A 166 6.10 -20.50 17.03
C LYS A 166 6.42 -21.20 15.71
N GLU A 167 7.00 -22.40 15.81
CA GLU A 167 7.52 -23.17 14.67
C GLU A 167 6.49 -23.44 13.57
N GLY A 168 5.23 -23.75 13.92
CA GLY A 168 4.16 -24.00 12.96
C GLY A 168 3.84 -22.83 12.01
N PHE A 169 4.11 -21.57 12.41
CA PHE A 169 3.95 -20.42 11.50
C PHE A 169 5.06 -20.37 10.46
N ILE A 170 6.28 -20.81 10.81
CA ILE A 170 7.38 -20.88 9.86
C ILE A 170 7.11 -21.93 8.80
N GLU A 171 6.70 -23.14 9.22
CA GLU A 171 6.35 -24.22 8.30
C GLU A 171 5.25 -23.77 7.33
N SER A 172 4.15 -23.17 7.85
CA SER A 172 3.07 -22.64 7.03
C SER A 172 3.54 -21.57 6.02
N PHE A 173 4.47 -20.69 6.43
CA PHE A 173 5.01 -19.67 5.54
C PHE A 173 5.94 -20.26 4.46
N GLU A 174 6.83 -21.18 4.83
CA GLU A 174 7.77 -21.79 3.90
C GLU A 174 7.09 -22.70 2.87
N ASP A 175 5.94 -23.29 3.22
CA ASP A 175 5.09 -24.06 2.29
C ASP A 175 4.48 -23.17 1.20
N GLU A 176 4.13 -21.92 1.51
CA GLU A 176 3.51 -21.01 0.55
C GLU A 176 4.53 -20.18 -0.24
N PHE A 177 5.59 -19.69 0.42
CA PHE A 177 6.53 -18.74 -0.19
C PHE A 177 7.92 -19.32 -0.41
N SER A 178 8.79 -19.22 0.58
CA SER A 178 10.17 -19.74 0.53
C SER A 178 10.83 -19.62 1.89
N SER A 179 12.03 -20.23 2.03
CA SER A 179 12.75 -20.30 3.29
C SER A 179 13.07 -18.94 3.90
N ILE A 180 12.73 -18.77 5.18
CA ILE A 180 13.09 -17.61 6.00
C ILE A 180 14.60 -17.45 6.20
N CYS A 181 15.41 -18.42 5.80
CA CYS A 181 16.86 -18.28 5.81
C CYS A 181 17.38 -17.24 4.80
N SER A 182 16.57 -16.72 3.87
CA SER A 182 16.94 -15.59 3.03
C SER A 182 16.45 -14.27 3.58
N VAL A 183 17.22 -13.20 3.41
CA VAL A 183 16.88 -11.87 3.94
C VAL A 183 15.52 -11.40 3.48
N LYS A 184 15.18 -11.58 2.18
CA LYS A 184 13.87 -11.20 1.63
C LYS A 184 12.74 -11.89 2.37
N TYR A 185 12.81 -13.21 2.49
CA TYR A 185 11.71 -13.99 3.06
C TYR A 185 11.67 -13.93 4.59
N LEU A 186 12.80 -13.68 5.26
CA LEU A 186 12.79 -13.33 6.68
C LEU A 186 11.98 -12.06 6.96
N HIS A 187 12.23 -10.99 6.20
CA HIS A 187 11.45 -9.74 6.36
C HIS A 187 9.99 -9.95 5.99
N HIS A 188 9.71 -10.69 4.90
CA HIS A 188 8.35 -11.02 4.50
C HIS A 188 7.60 -11.75 5.62
N PHE A 189 8.21 -12.79 6.20
CA PHE A 189 7.67 -13.54 7.31
C PHE A 189 7.42 -12.66 8.54
N LEU A 190 8.42 -11.91 9.01
CA LEU A 190 8.29 -11.11 10.22
C LEU A 190 7.25 -9.99 10.09
N MET A 191 7.08 -9.42 8.90
CA MET A 191 6.04 -8.43 8.64
C MET A 191 4.63 -9.05 8.69
N LYS A 192 4.46 -10.32 8.31
CA LYS A 192 3.20 -11.08 8.45
C LYS A 192 2.98 -11.57 9.87
N TYR A 193 4.05 -12.00 10.54
CA TYR A 193 3.96 -12.57 11.89
C TYR A 193 3.37 -11.62 12.92
N GLN A 194 3.46 -10.31 12.73
CA GLN A 194 2.77 -9.34 13.58
C GLN A 194 1.23 -9.54 13.63
N TRP A 195 0.66 -10.22 12.65
CA TRP A 195 -0.77 -10.52 12.54
C TRP A 195 -1.14 -11.94 12.98
N HIS A 196 -0.19 -12.72 13.52
CA HIS A 196 -0.36 -14.16 13.79
C HIS A 196 -1.55 -14.48 14.71
N GLU A 197 -1.96 -13.57 15.59
CA GLU A 197 -3.10 -13.78 16.49
C GLU A 197 -4.46 -13.51 15.84
N ASN A 198 -4.54 -12.61 14.85
CA ASN A 198 -5.82 -12.06 14.40
C ASN A 198 -5.97 -11.90 12.88
N GLY A 199 -5.11 -12.51 12.06
CA GLY A 199 -5.19 -12.31 10.61
C GLY A 199 -4.21 -13.14 9.79
N TRP A 200 -3.58 -14.15 10.38
CA TRP A 200 -2.56 -14.95 9.71
C TRP A 200 -3.02 -15.55 8.38
N ASP A 201 -4.19 -16.18 8.35
CA ASP A 201 -4.68 -16.87 7.15
C ASP A 201 -4.97 -15.87 6.01
N GLU A 202 -5.49 -14.68 6.34
CA GLU A 202 -5.70 -13.62 5.35
C GLU A 202 -4.37 -13.07 4.83
N GLU A 203 -3.42 -12.78 5.72
CA GLU A 203 -2.08 -12.30 5.36
C GLU A 203 -1.31 -13.30 4.49
N MET A 204 -1.48 -14.60 4.71
CA MET A 204 -0.83 -15.65 3.92
C MET A 204 -1.32 -15.69 2.46
N THR A 205 -2.46 -15.07 2.14
CA THR A 205 -2.94 -14.95 0.76
C THR A 205 -2.22 -13.87 -0.05
N GLU A 206 -1.34 -13.06 0.55
CA GLU A 206 -0.71 -11.90 -0.06
C GLU A 206 0.81 -12.07 -0.15
N ASP A 207 1.39 -11.87 -1.32
CA ASP A 207 2.85 -11.72 -1.45
C ASP A 207 3.22 -10.24 -1.36
N TYR A 208 3.76 -9.81 -0.22
CA TYR A 208 4.16 -8.43 0.02
C TYR A 208 5.22 -7.89 -0.95
N PHE A 209 5.96 -8.77 -1.61
CA PHE A 209 6.99 -8.43 -2.57
C PHE A 209 6.69 -8.94 -3.99
N SER A 210 5.39 -9.00 -4.35
CA SER A 210 4.87 -9.51 -5.61
C SER A 210 5.09 -8.59 -6.81
N TRP A 211 5.34 -7.31 -6.59
CA TRP A 211 5.43 -6.31 -7.64
C TRP A 211 6.81 -5.65 -7.73
N ASP A 212 7.11 -5.08 -8.86
CA ASP A 212 8.26 -4.21 -9.07
C ASP A 212 7.89 -2.99 -9.92
N ILE A 213 8.65 -1.91 -9.74
CA ILE A 213 8.35 -0.61 -10.38
C ILE A 213 8.44 -0.66 -11.91
N LYS A 214 9.31 -1.50 -12.49
CA LYS A 214 9.45 -1.62 -13.95
C LYS A 214 8.21 -2.31 -14.54
N HIS A 215 7.76 -3.38 -13.88
CA HIS A 215 6.55 -4.09 -14.28
C HIS A 215 5.32 -3.17 -14.18
N PHE A 216 5.20 -2.41 -13.08
CA PHE A 216 4.13 -1.42 -12.92
C PHE A 216 4.16 -0.36 -14.04
N MET A 217 5.32 0.24 -14.32
CA MET A 217 5.45 1.26 -15.37
C MET A 217 5.11 0.75 -16.75
N ASN A 218 5.44 -0.51 -17.07
CA ASN A 218 5.07 -1.12 -18.35
C ASN A 218 3.54 -1.22 -18.52
N SER A 219 2.80 -1.43 -17.44
CA SER A 219 1.33 -1.44 -17.43
C SER A 219 0.73 -0.04 -17.40
N ALA A 220 1.33 0.89 -16.66
CA ALA A 220 0.81 2.24 -16.47
C ALA A 220 0.97 3.15 -17.70
N GLY A 221 1.97 2.91 -18.56
CA GLY A 221 2.22 3.69 -19.77
C GLY A 221 3.39 4.68 -19.67
N PRO A 222 3.34 5.85 -20.35
CA PRO A 222 4.50 6.71 -20.55
C PRO A 222 4.79 7.60 -19.32
N TYR A 223 5.28 6.99 -18.26
CA TYR A 223 5.69 7.67 -17.03
C TYR A 223 7.19 7.61 -16.80
N SER A 224 7.74 8.62 -16.13
CA SER A 224 9.10 8.62 -15.58
C SER A 224 9.08 8.75 -14.08
N ILE A 225 10.03 8.10 -13.40
CA ILE A 225 10.25 8.25 -11.96
C ILE A 225 10.88 9.62 -11.73
N ILE A 226 10.22 10.48 -10.95
CA ILE A 226 10.74 11.80 -10.52
C ILE A 226 11.12 11.83 -9.05
N PHE A 227 10.68 10.84 -8.28
CA PHE A 227 11.07 10.63 -6.89
C PHE A 227 11.10 9.13 -6.59
N GLU A 228 12.15 8.70 -5.89
CA GLU A 228 12.32 7.32 -5.43
C GLU A 228 12.96 7.36 -4.04
N ASN A 229 12.38 6.62 -3.09
CA ASN A 229 12.92 6.43 -1.77
C ASN A 229 12.70 4.97 -1.35
N HIS A 230 13.72 4.36 -0.75
CA HIS A 230 13.65 3.01 -0.20
C HIS A 230 14.04 3.03 1.26
N TYR A 231 13.27 2.37 2.11
CA TYR A 231 13.50 2.41 3.55
C TYR A 231 12.93 1.17 4.24
N MET A 232 13.40 0.92 5.43
CA MET A 232 12.73 0.04 6.37
C MET A 232 11.73 0.88 7.16
N LEU A 233 10.47 0.47 7.17
CA LEU A 233 9.42 1.20 7.88
C LEU A 233 9.83 1.43 9.35
N PRO A 234 9.79 2.68 9.87
CA PRO A 234 10.25 2.99 11.22
C PRO A 234 9.59 2.16 12.30
N TYR A 235 8.28 1.97 12.20
CA TYR A 235 7.52 1.10 13.11
C TYR A 235 8.05 -0.35 13.10
N TYR A 236 8.31 -0.92 11.92
CA TYR A 236 8.83 -2.27 11.79
C TYR A 236 10.27 -2.38 12.32
N ARG A 237 11.10 -1.36 12.10
CA ARG A 237 12.46 -1.28 12.68
C ARG A 237 12.41 -1.25 14.20
N GLU A 238 11.44 -0.54 14.77
CA GLU A 238 11.26 -0.45 16.21
C GLU A 238 10.90 -1.81 16.84
N GLN A 239 10.19 -2.69 16.13
CA GLN A 239 9.92 -4.05 16.62
C GLN A 239 11.21 -4.83 16.88
N TRP A 240 12.21 -4.71 16.01
CA TRP A 240 13.51 -5.35 16.23
C TRP A 240 14.16 -4.87 17.53
N TYR A 241 14.16 -3.57 17.77
CA TYR A 241 14.75 -3.00 18.99
C TYR A 241 13.98 -3.39 20.26
N LYS A 242 12.67 -3.55 20.19
CA LYS A 242 11.85 -4.06 21.31
C LYS A 242 12.21 -5.49 21.72
N HIS A 243 12.77 -6.26 20.80
CA HIS A 243 13.27 -7.61 21.02
C HIS A 243 14.78 -7.67 21.25
N ASP A 244 15.42 -6.55 21.58
CA ASP A 244 16.87 -6.41 21.77
C ASP A 244 17.70 -6.90 20.58
N MET A 245 17.14 -6.80 19.36
CA MET A 245 17.80 -7.20 18.11
C MET A 245 18.04 -6.00 17.21
N TYR A 246 19.15 -6.05 16.43
CA TYR A 246 19.33 -5.14 15.32
C TYR A 246 18.72 -5.72 14.05
N PRO A 247 17.99 -4.91 13.27
CA PRO A 247 17.39 -5.39 12.04
C PRO A 247 18.44 -5.86 11.04
N VAL A 248 18.13 -6.94 10.33
CA VAL A 248 18.91 -7.31 9.14
C VAL A 248 18.76 -6.20 8.11
N GLU A 249 19.88 -5.70 7.58
CA GLU A 249 19.87 -4.58 6.64
C GLU A 249 19.16 -4.95 5.34
N ALA A 250 18.01 -4.33 5.12
CA ALA A 250 17.24 -4.34 3.87
C ALA A 250 16.18 -3.23 3.90
N ASN A 251 15.77 -2.77 2.74
CA ASN A 251 14.59 -1.92 2.64
C ASN A 251 13.36 -2.79 2.38
N THR A 252 12.29 -2.56 3.13
CA THR A 252 11.04 -3.31 3.08
C THR A 252 9.91 -2.54 2.43
N HIS A 253 10.10 -1.24 2.23
CA HIS A 253 9.12 -0.31 1.65
C HIS A 253 9.79 0.60 0.63
N ALA A 254 8.97 1.08 -0.30
CA ALA A 254 9.37 2.12 -1.23
C ALA A 254 8.30 3.19 -1.38
N GLN A 255 8.76 4.39 -1.72
CA GLN A 255 7.95 5.52 -2.16
C GLN A 255 8.41 5.93 -3.54
N PHE A 256 7.46 6.01 -4.49
CA PHE A 256 7.72 6.50 -5.83
C PHE A 256 6.75 7.61 -6.18
N ILE A 257 7.23 8.59 -6.95
CA ILE A 257 6.38 9.52 -7.70
C ILE A 257 6.73 9.38 -9.17
N LEU A 258 5.73 9.04 -9.95
CA LEU A 258 5.82 8.96 -11.38
C LEU A 258 5.13 10.17 -12.00
N ARG A 259 5.75 10.75 -13.03
CA ARG A 259 5.16 11.84 -13.82
C ARG A 259 5.00 11.37 -15.25
N ARG A 260 3.81 11.60 -15.82
CA ARG A 260 3.54 11.34 -17.24
C ARG A 260 4.37 12.28 -18.10
N TRP A 261 4.87 11.75 -19.18
CA TRP A 261 5.51 12.55 -20.22
C TRP A 261 4.43 13.38 -20.97
N ASP A 262 4.76 14.63 -21.27
CA ASP A 262 3.89 15.51 -22.04
C ASP A 262 3.82 15.07 -23.51
#